data_413429ef984cde46d89f29001efcf804
#
_entry.id   413429ef984cde46d89f29001efcf804
#
_cell.length_a   1.000
_cell.length_b   1.000
_cell.length_c   1.000
_cell.angle_alpha   90.00
_cell.angle_beta   90.00
_cell.angle_gamma   90.00
#
_symmetry.space_group_name_H-M   'P 1'
#
loop_
_entity.id
_entity.type
_entity.pdbx_description
1 polymer ?
#
loop_
_entity_poly.entity_id
_entity_poly.type
_entity_poly.pdbx_seq_one_letter_code
_entity_poly.pdbx_strand_id
1 'polypeptide(L)'
;MITTTAGTNAPTPLRKDARTIGLIGLAHGTSHFFHMLLPPLFPWLIGEFGLSYSELGLLVSVFFVISGVGQALAGFLVDRVGARPVLFLALCCFTLAALAAGFAQGYNGLMLAAALAGLGNAPFHPVDFTILNKRVSPQRLGHGFSVHGISGNLGWAAAPVFLAGI
;
A
#
# COMPACT_ATOMS: atom_id res chain seq x y z
N MET A 1 6.65 46.85 -17.23
CA MET A 1 7.81 46.27 -16.54
C MET A 1 7.26 45.33 -15.51
N ILE A 2 7.19 44.01 -15.83
CA ILE A 2 6.62 42.98 -14.95
C ILE A 2 7.81 42.45 -14.15
N THR A 3 7.92 42.83 -12.88
CA THR A 3 8.90 42.28 -11.93
C THR A 3 8.41 40.87 -11.52
N THR A 4 8.91 39.86 -12.19
CA THR A 4 8.79 38.46 -11.74
C THR A 4 9.64 38.34 -10.47
N THR A 5 9.02 38.35 -9.31
CA THR A 5 9.66 37.90 -8.06
C THR A 5 9.89 36.38 -8.19
N ALA A 6 11.10 36.01 -8.60
CA ALA A 6 11.58 34.66 -8.48
C ALA A 6 11.59 34.31 -7.00
N GLY A 7 10.55 33.63 -6.53
CA GLY A 7 10.53 33.03 -5.19
C GLY A 7 11.77 32.14 -5.07
N THR A 8 12.66 32.44 -4.15
CA THR A 8 13.83 31.63 -3.83
C THR A 8 13.33 30.29 -3.33
N ASN A 9 13.22 29.31 -4.25
CA ASN A 9 12.98 27.91 -3.91
C ASN A 9 14.22 27.33 -3.21
N ALA A 10 14.45 27.77 -1.97
CA ALA A 10 15.45 27.13 -1.14
C ALA A 10 15.07 25.65 -0.99
N PRO A 11 16.00 24.72 -1.22
CA PRO A 11 15.70 23.31 -1.13
C PRO A 11 15.20 22.98 0.28
N THR A 12 14.13 22.18 0.36
CA THR A 12 13.61 21.67 1.63
C THR A 12 14.77 21.07 2.46
N PRO A 13 14.85 21.33 3.77
CA PRO A 13 15.90 20.75 4.60
C PRO A 13 15.96 19.23 4.44
N LEU A 14 17.16 18.66 4.32
CA LEU A 14 17.40 17.23 4.13
C LEU A 14 16.58 16.36 5.09
N ARG A 15 16.50 16.74 6.37
CA ARG A 15 15.75 16.03 7.40
C ARG A 15 14.25 15.92 7.07
N LYS A 16 13.66 16.95 6.47
CA LYS A 16 12.23 16.92 6.08
C LYS A 16 12.02 15.97 4.90
N ASP A 17 12.87 16.04 3.88
CA ASP A 17 12.79 15.14 2.73
C ASP A 17 12.99 13.69 3.17
N ALA A 18 14.05 13.41 3.94
CA ALA A 18 14.34 12.06 4.44
C ALA A 18 13.19 11.49 5.28
N ARG A 19 12.56 12.31 6.13
CA ARG A 19 11.39 11.90 6.91
C ARG A 19 10.19 11.57 6.00
N THR A 20 9.92 12.40 5.01
CA THR A 20 8.82 12.17 4.06
C THR A 20 9.06 10.90 3.26
N ILE A 21 10.26 10.74 2.69
CA ILE A 21 10.66 9.57 1.91
C ILE A 21 10.57 8.29 2.76
N GLY A 22 11.10 8.33 3.98
CA GLY A 22 11.08 7.16 4.87
C GLY A 22 9.68 6.75 5.31
N LEU A 23 8.80 7.72 5.64
CA LEU A 23 7.42 7.41 6.02
C LEU A 23 6.59 6.88 4.85
N ILE A 24 6.77 7.44 3.65
CA ILE A 24 6.11 6.92 2.45
C ILE A 24 6.68 5.56 2.08
N GLY A 25 8.00 5.36 2.17
CA GLY A 25 8.61 4.05 1.97
C GLY A 25 8.06 2.99 2.93
N LEU A 26 7.89 3.32 4.21
CA LEU A 26 7.30 2.40 5.19
C LEU A 26 5.84 2.07 4.84
N ALA A 27 5.03 3.08 4.52
CA ALA A 27 3.64 2.88 4.12
C ALA A 27 3.53 2.02 2.87
N HIS A 28 4.35 2.28 1.84
CA HIS A 28 4.40 1.50 0.61
C HIS A 28 4.89 0.06 0.85
N GLY A 29 5.92 -0.12 1.68
CA GLY A 29 6.37 -1.45 2.09
C GLY A 29 5.27 -2.26 2.79
N THR A 30 4.46 -1.60 3.63
CA THR A 30 3.28 -2.21 4.27
C THR A 30 2.25 -2.66 3.22
N SER A 31 1.98 -1.85 2.20
CA SER A 31 1.09 -2.22 1.10
C SER A 31 1.56 -3.50 0.40
N HIS A 32 2.83 -3.56 0.03
CA HIS A 32 3.43 -4.74 -0.61
C HIS A 32 3.53 -5.96 0.32
N PHE A 33 3.71 -5.75 1.60
CA PHE A 33 3.63 -6.82 2.59
C PHE A 33 2.26 -7.51 2.54
N PHE A 34 1.17 -6.74 2.48
CA PHE A 34 -0.19 -7.29 2.34
C PHE A 34 -0.41 -8.03 1.01
N HIS A 35 0.28 -7.68 -0.07
CA HIS A 35 0.22 -8.44 -1.33
C HIS A 35 0.65 -9.91 -1.15
N MET A 36 1.66 -10.15 -0.30
CA MET A 36 2.31 -11.43 -0.17
C MET A 36 1.96 -12.19 1.11
N LEU A 37 0.99 -11.72 1.90
CA LEU A 37 0.56 -12.43 3.10
C LEU A 37 -0.22 -13.72 2.77
N LEU A 38 -1.09 -13.68 1.78
CA LEU A 38 -2.01 -14.79 1.52
C LEU A 38 -1.33 -16.00 0.85
N PRO A 39 -0.50 -15.88 -0.21
CA PRO A 39 0.04 -17.04 -0.92
C PRO A 39 0.85 -18.01 -0.06
N PRO A 40 1.73 -17.57 0.86
CA PRO A 40 2.47 -18.49 1.72
C PRO A 40 1.58 -19.27 2.69
N LEU A 41 0.37 -18.78 2.99
CA LEU A 41 -0.59 -19.45 3.87
C LEU A 41 -1.41 -20.54 3.15
N PHE A 42 -1.31 -20.67 1.83
CA PHE A 42 -2.11 -21.64 1.06
C PHE A 42 -2.09 -23.06 1.62
N PRO A 43 -0.92 -23.68 1.93
CA PRO A 43 -0.89 -25.02 2.45
C PRO A 43 -1.66 -25.17 3.78
N TRP A 44 -1.55 -24.16 4.66
CA TRP A 44 -2.26 -24.15 5.93
C TRP A 44 -3.77 -23.93 5.75
N LEU A 45 -4.19 -23.02 4.87
CA LEU A 45 -5.60 -22.74 4.59
C LEU A 45 -6.31 -23.92 3.91
N ILE A 46 -5.59 -24.71 3.10
CA ILE A 46 -6.10 -25.97 2.54
C ILE A 46 -6.40 -26.95 3.67
N GLY A 47 -5.46 -27.11 4.60
CA GLY A 47 -5.64 -28.06 5.72
C GLY A 47 -6.74 -27.65 6.70
N GLU A 48 -6.81 -26.35 7.06
CA GLU A 48 -7.72 -25.83 8.07
C GLU A 48 -9.17 -25.68 7.57
N PHE A 49 -9.34 -25.17 6.34
CA PHE A 49 -10.66 -24.86 5.80
C PHE A 49 -11.08 -25.76 4.63
N GLY A 50 -10.27 -26.73 4.24
CA GLY A 50 -10.57 -27.61 3.12
C GLY A 50 -10.64 -26.91 1.76
N LEU A 51 -9.94 -25.78 1.59
CA LEU A 51 -10.02 -24.96 0.39
C LEU A 51 -9.25 -25.56 -0.77
N SER A 52 -9.81 -25.41 -1.96
CA SER A 52 -9.13 -25.73 -3.21
C SER A 52 -8.17 -24.63 -3.66
N TYR A 53 -7.20 -24.95 -4.51
CA TYR A 53 -6.33 -23.95 -5.14
C TYR A 53 -7.11 -22.92 -5.97
N SER A 54 -8.26 -23.29 -6.54
CA SER A 54 -9.12 -22.39 -7.28
C SER A 54 -9.74 -21.34 -6.37
N GLU A 55 -10.23 -21.73 -5.19
CA GLU A 55 -10.78 -20.81 -4.19
C GLU A 55 -9.70 -19.87 -3.66
N LEU A 56 -8.51 -20.39 -3.37
CA LEU A 56 -7.38 -19.55 -2.93
C LEU A 56 -6.92 -18.58 -4.03
N GLY A 57 -6.88 -19.04 -5.28
CA GLY A 57 -6.61 -18.19 -6.45
C GLY A 57 -7.66 -17.09 -6.62
N LEU A 58 -8.94 -17.39 -6.31
CA LEU A 58 -10.00 -16.38 -6.36
C LEU A 58 -9.83 -15.32 -5.26
N LEU A 59 -9.41 -15.66 -4.05
CA LEU A 59 -9.09 -14.69 -3.00
C LEU A 59 -8.02 -13.69 -3.47
N VAL A 60 -6.94 -14.20 -4.06
CA VAL A 60 -5.86 -13.37 -4.63
C VAL A 60 -6.39 -12.51 -5.78
N SER A 61 -7.22 -13.08 -6.65
CA SER A 61 -7.82 -12.36 -7.78
C SER A 61 -8.71 -11.22 -7.31
N VAL A 62 -9.54 -11.44 -6.29
CA VAL A 62 -10.41 -10.39 -5.70
C VAL A 62 -9.57 -9.25 -5.14
N PHE A 63 -8.50 -9.56 -4.40
CA PHE A 63 -7.57 -8.53 -3.92
C PHE A 63 -7.03 -7.68 -5.08
N PHE A 64 -6.47 -8.29 -6.12
CA PHE A 64 -5.84 -7.56 -7.21
C PHE A 64 -6.83 -6.85 -8.11
N VAL A 65 -8.02 -7.40 -8.35
CA VAL A 65 -9.07 -6.73 -9.15
C VAL A 65 -9.58 -5.49 -8.43
N ILE A 66 -9.91 -5.60 -7.14
CA ILE A 66 -10.38 -4.45 -6.34
C ILE A 66 -9.27 -3.39 -6.24
N SER A 67 -8.04 -3.82 -5.99
CA SER A 67 -6.89 -2.93 -5.93
C SER A 67 -6.64 -2.21 -7.26
N GLY A 68 -6.62 -2.95 -8.38
CA GLY A 68 -6.36 -2.37 -9.70
C GLY A 68 -7.43 -1.40 -10.17
N VAL A 69 -8.71 -1.79 -10.06
CA VAL A 69 -9.84 -0.91 -10.39
C VAL A 69 -9.87 0.30 -9.46
N GLY A 70 -9.72 0.05 -8.14
CA GLY A 70 -9.69 1.12 -7.15
C GLY A 70 -8.52 2.09 -7.35
N GLN A 71 -7.33 1.61 -7.76
CA GLN A 71 -6.17 2.46 -8.06
C GLN A 71 -6.46 3.43 -9.21
N ALA A 72 -7.14 2.98 -10.26
CA ALA A 72 -7.54 3.86 -11.37
C ALA A 72 -8.49 4.99 -10.91
N LEU A 73 -9.31 4.73 -9.90
CA LEU A 73 -10.27 5.69 -9.36
C LEU A 73 -9.70 6.53 -8.20
N ALA A 74 -8.69 6.04 -7.51
CA ALA A 74 -8.14 6.67 -6.30
C ALA A 74 -7.53 8.05 -6.58
N GLY A 75 -7.03 8.31 -7.79
CA GLY A 75 -6.55 9.64 -8.18
C GLY A 75 -7.61 10.71 -8.00
N PHE A 76 -8.83 10.46 -8.44
CA PHE A 76 -9.96 11.41 -8.28
C PHE A 76 -10.30 11.66 -6.82
N LEU A 77 -10.19 10.64 -5.97
CA LEU A 77 -10.41 10.78 -4.54
C LEU A 77 -9.31 11.61 -3.88
N VAL A 78 -8.05 11.34 -4.24
CA VAL A 78 -6.88 12.09 -3.76
C VAL A 78 -6.97 13.57 -4.14
N ASP A 79 -7.45 13.88 -5.35
CA ASP A 79 -7.61 15.25 -5.80
C ASP A 79 -8.71 16.00 -5.05
N ARG A 80 -9.77 15.30 -4.62
CA ARG A 80 -10.90 15.92 -3.90
C ARG A 80 -10.65 16.10 -2.41
N VAL A 81 -10.11 15.06 -1.73
CA VAL A 81 -10.00 15.06 -0.26
C VAL A 81 -8.54 15.17 0.23
N GLY A 82 -7.58 15.07 -0.68
CA GLY A 82 -6.16 15.13 -0.37
C GLY A 82 -5.53 13.77 -0.06
N ALA A 83 -4.22 13.66 -0.29
CA ALA A 83 -3.49 12.41 -0.17
C ALA A 83 -3.42 11.85 1.26
N ARG A 84 -3.30 12.71 2.30
CA ARG A 84 -3.13 12.23 3.68
C ARG A 84 -4.37 11.52 4.24
N PRO A 85 -5.60 12.07 4.16
CA PRO A 85 -6.79 11.36 4.60
C PRO A 85 -6.97 10.02 3.87
N VAL A 86 -6.69 9.99 2.56
CA VAL A 86 -6.80 8.77 1.75
C VAL A 86 -5.78 7.72 2.19
N LEU A 87 -4.54 8.12 2.54
CA LEU A 87 -3.55 7.20 3.09
C LEU A 87 -4.00 6.59 4.43
N PHE A 88 -4.56 7.39 5.33
CA PHE A 88 -5.07 6.87 6.60
C PHE A 88 -6.25 5.92 6.40
N LEU A 89 -7.16 6.24 5.48
CA LEU A 89 -8.26 5.33 5.11
C LEU A 89 -7.73 3.99 4.58
N ALA A 90 -6.71 4.03 3.73
CA ALA A 90 -6.03 2.83 3.22
C ALA A 90 -5.45 1.95 4.33
N LEU A 91 -4.75 2.57 5.29
CA LEU A 91 -4.20 1.86 6.45
C LEU A 91 -5.30 1.29 7.36
N CYS A 92 -6.42 2.02 7.55
CA CYS A 92 -7.58 1.50 8.25
C CYS A 92 -8.17 0.27 7.54
N CYS A 93 -8.28 0.30 6.21
CA CYS A 93 -8.74 -0.87 5.44
C CYS A 93 -7.82 -2.09 5.64
N PHE A 94 -6.50 -1.91 5.66
CA PHE A 94 -5.58 -3.00 5.97
C PHE A 94 -5.75 -3.53 7.39
N THR A 95 -5.95 -2.65 8.37
CA THR A 95 -6.23 -3.07 9.75
C THR A 95 -7.52 -3.91 9.82
N LEU A 96 -8.58 -3.44 9.16
CA LEU A 96 -9.85 -4.18 9.09
C LEU A 96 -9.69 -5.51 8.33
N ALA A 97 -8.88 -5.55 7.27
CA ALA A 97 -8.57 -6.77 6.54
C ALA A 97 -7.85 -7.79 7.42
N ALA A 98 -6.86 -7.36 8.21
CA ALA A 98 -6.15 -8.22 9.14
C ALA A 98 -7.09 -8.77 10.24
N LEU A 99 -7.96 -7.93 10.78
CA LEU A 99 -8.97 -8.36 11.75
C LEU A 99 -9.96 -9.36 11.11
N ALA A 100 -10.46 -9.06 9.92
CA ALA A 100 -11.37 -9.96 9.20
C ALA A 100 -10.72 -11.32 8.92
N ALA A 101 -9.44 -11.35 8.55
CA ALA A 101 -8.67 -12.58 8.36
C ALA A 101 -8.50 -13.35 9.68
N GLY A 102 -8.15 -12.65 10.78
CA GLY A 102 -7.93 -13.27 12.09
C GLY A 102 -9.19 -13.86 12.71
N PHE A 103 -10.37 -13.35 12.36
CA PHE A 103 -11.66 -13.86 12.81
C PHE A 103 -12.39 -14.71 11.75
N ALA A 104 -11.75 -14.99 10.62
CA ALA A 104 -12.37 -15.79 9.57
C ALA A 104 -12.64 -17.23 10.05
N GLN A 105 -13.87 -17.68 9.88
CA GLN A 105 -14.30 -19.07 10.19
C GLN A 105 -14.42 -19.90 8.92
N GLY A 106 -13.90 -19.43 7.78
CA GLY A 106 -13.94 -20.09 6.48
C GLY A 106 -13.83 -19.12 5.32
N TYR A 107 -14.12 -19.64 4.12
CA TYR A 107 -13.91 -18.96 2.85
C TYR A 107 -14.50 -17.53 2.76
N ASN A 108 -15.75 -17.34 3.22
CA ASN A 108 -16.41 -16.04 3.13
C ASN A 108 -15.72 -14.95 3.98
N GLY A 109 -15.20 -15.31 5.15
CA GLY A 109 -14.41 -14.42 5.99
C GLY A 109 -13.08 -14.03 5.33
N LEU A 110 -12.41 -14.98 4.71
CA LEU A 110 -11.20 -14.74 3.93
C LEU A 110 -11.47 -13.88 2.69
N MET A 111 -12.62 -14.07 2.03
CA MET A 111 -13.04 -13.24 0.89
C MET A 111 -13.26 -11.78 1.30
N LEU A 112 -13.91 -11.54 2.46
CA LEU A 112 -14.06 -10.21 3.02
C LEU A 112 -12.68 -9.59 3.33
N ALA A 113 -11.79 -10.35 3.93
CA ALA A 113 -10.42 -9.89 4.22
C ALA A 113 -9.67 -9.52 2.93
N ALA A 114 -9.74 -10.34 1.89
CA ALA A 114 -9.13 -10.07 0.59
C ALA A 114 -9.70 -8.81 -0.08
N ALA A 115 -11.02 -8.62 -0.02
CA ALA A 115 -11.67 -7.43 -0.56
C ALA A 115 -11.25 -6.14 0.19
N LEU A 116 -11.24 -6.18 1.52
CA LEU A 116 -10.79 -5.06 2.37
C LEU A 116 -9.31 -4.74 2.14
N ALA A 117 -8.47 -5.76 2.00
CA ALA A 117 -7.05 -5.57 1.69
C ALA A 117 -6.86 -4.95 0.29
N GLY A 118 -7.63 -5.37 -0.70
CA GLY A 118 -7.65 -4.78 -2.04
C GLY A 118 -8.06 -3.31 -2.03
N LEU A 119 -9.09 -2.95 -1.26
CA LEU A 119 -9.50 -1.56 -1.06
C LEU A 119 -8.42 -0.73 -0.36
N GLY A 120 -7.77 -1.30 0.65
CA GLY A 120 -6.64 -0.67 1.34
C GLY A 120 -5.46 -0.43 0.40
N ASN A 121 -5.16 -1.38 -0.48
CA ASN A 121 -4.05 -1.29 -1.42
C ASN A 121 -4.28 -0.27 -2.56
N ALA A 122 -5.51 -0.10 -2.98
CA ALA A 122 -5.88 0.70 -4.16
C ALA A 122 -5.26 2.12 -4.21
N PRO A 123 -5.30 2.94 -3.16
CA PRO A 123 -4.87 4.32 -3.27
C PRO A 123 -3.36 4.55 -3.09
N PHE A 124 -2.55 3.53 -2.77
CA PHE A 124 -1.13 3.76 -2.39
C PHE A 124 -0.34 4.48 -3.46
N HIS A 125 -0.32 4.01 -4.71
CA HIS A 125 0.47 4.66 -5.75
C HIS A 125 0.04 6.11 -6.02
N PRO A 126 -1.27 6.44 -6.22
CA PRO A 126 -1.70 7.83 -6.37
C PRO A 126 -1.37 8.71 -5.17
N VAL A 127 -1.51 8.19 -3.96
CA VAL A 127 -1.21 8.90 -2.71
C VAL A 127 0.29 9.15 -2.56
N ASP A 128 1.10 8.10 -2.69
CA ASP A 128 2.54 8.14 -2.49
C ASP A 128 3.20 9.08 -3.49
N PHE A 129 2.85 8.97 -4.77
CA PHE A 129 3.35 9.85 -5.81
C PHE A 129 2.93 11.31 -5.58
N THR A 130 1.69 11.53 -5.15
CA THR A 130 1.21 12.88 -4.81
C THR A 130 2.01 13.48 -3.65
N ILE A 131 2.28 12.70 -2.59
CA ILE A 131 3.01 13.19 -1.42
C ILE A 131 4.49 13.42 -1.77
N LEU A 132 5.13 12.49 -2.48
CA LEU A 132 6.53 12.63 -2.91
C LEU A 132 6.70 13.88 -3.77
N ASN A 133 5.89 14.02 -4.83
CA ASN A 133 5.99 15.17 -5.75
C ASN A 133 5.70 16.52 -5.08
N LYS A 134 4.78 16.57 -4.09
CA LYS A 134 4.41 17.83 -3.42
C LYS A 134 5.32 18.21 -2.25
N ARG A 135 6.05 17.25 -1.65
CA ARG A 135 6.74 17.49 -0.38
C ARG A 135 8.23 17.26 -0.39
N VAL A 136 8.75 16.52 -1.37
CA VAL A 136 10.19 16.27 -1.52
C VAL A 136 10.77 17.28 -2.51
N SER A 137 11.95 17.82 -2.19
CA SER A 137 12.64 18.74 -3.08
C SER A 137 12.98 18.08 -4.43
N PRO A 138 12.92 18.81 -5.55
CA PRO A 138 13.21 18.26 -6.89
C PRO A 138 14.55 17.54 -6.97
N GLN A 139 15.57 18.05 -6.29
CA GLN A 139 16.93 17.48 -6.26
C GLN A 139 16.99 16.08 -5.64
N ARG A 140 16.01 15.71 -4.80
CA ARG A 140 15.97 14.42 -4.08
C ARG A 140 14.77 13.56 -4.45
N LEU A 141 13.98 14.01 -5.42
CA LEU A 141 12.78 13.28 -5.84
C LEU A 141 13.13 11.90 -6.42
N GLY A 142 14.23 11.80 -7.18
CA GLY A 142 14.74 10.52 -7.68
C GLY A 142 15.07 9.53 -6.55
N HIS A 143 15.70 10.00 -5.46
CA HIS A 143 15.93 9.17 -4.27
C HIS A 143 14.61 8.76 -3.61
N GLY A 144 13.60 9.66 -3.60
CA GLY A 144 12.27 9.34 -3.10
C GLY A 144 11.63 8.18 -3.84
N PHE A 145 11.65 8.19 -5.16
CA PHE A 145 11.12 7.09 -5.98
C PHE A 145 11.96 5.81 -5.87
N SER A 146 13.28 5.92 -5.73
CA SER A 146 14.13 4.75 -5.49
C SER A 146 13.81 4.06 -4.17
N VAL A 147 13.69 4.82 -3.08
CA VAL A 147 13.30 4.28 -1.76
C VAL A 147 11.90 3.67 -1.82
N HIS A 148 10.95 4.33 -2.50
CA HIS A 148 9.62 3.80 -2.72
C HIS A 148 9.66 2.42 -3.41
N GLY A 149 10.40 2.27 -4.51
CA GLY A 149 10.53 0.98 -5.20
C GLY A 149 11.21 -0.09 -4.34
N ILE A 150 12.30 0.25 -3.65
CA ILE A 150 13.02 -0.68 -2.77
C ILE A 150 12.13 -1.13 -1.61
N SER A 151 11.39 -0.21 -0.98
CA SER A 151 10.51 -0.54 0.14
C SER A 151 9.39 -1.49 -0.25
N GLY A 152 8.86 -1.38 -1.46
CA GLY A 152 7.90 -2.34 -2.00
C GLY A 152 8.47 -3.75 -2.08
N ASN A 153 9.67 -3.89 -2.68
CA ASN A 153 10.35 -5.18 -2.78
C ASN A 153 10.68 -5.77 -1.39
N LEU A 154 11.09 -4.93 -0.44
CA LEU A 154 11.32 -5.35 0.94
C LEU A 154 10.01 -5.79 1.61
N GLY A 155 8.89 -5.12 1.34
CA GLY A 155 7.57 -5.53 1.81
C GLY A 155 7.19 -6.93 1.31
N TRP A 156 7.39 -7.21 0.02
CA TRP A 156 7.16 -8.54 -0.53
C TRP A 156 8.04 -9.62 0.11
N ALA A 157 9.32 -9.32 0.31
CA ALA A 157 10.25 -10.27 0.92
C ALA A 157 9.95 -10.49 2.41
N ALA A 158 9.48 -9.47 3.12
CA ALA A 158 9.20 -9.54 4.55
C ALA A 158 7.99 -10.43 4.88
N ALA A 159 6.96 -10.49 4.01
CA ALA A 159 5.73 -11.23 4.30
C ALA A 159 5.96 -12.74 4.53
N PRO A 160 6.60 -13.50 3.63
CA PRO A 160 6.86 -14.91 3.86
C PRO A 160 7.82 -15.15 5.04
N VAL A 161 8.81 -14.27 5.27
CA VAL A 161 9.73 -14.37 6.40
C VAL A 161 8.98 -14.19 7.73
N PHE A 162 8.08 -13.21 7.80
CA PHE A 162 7.23 -12.99 8.96
C PHE A 162 6.37 -14.22 9.27
N LEU A 163 5.72 -14.78 8.25
CA LEU A 163 4.84 -15.95 8.40
C LEU A 163 5.61 -17.22 8.76
N ALA A 164 6.87 -17.36 8.32
CA ALA A 164 7.72 -18.48 8.71
C ALA A 164 8.20 -18.39 10.17
N GLY A 165 8.07 -17.23 10.81
CA GLY A 165 8.49 -16.99 12.19
C GLY A 165 7.37 -17.19 13.24
N ILE A 166 6.14 -17.46 12.79
CA ILE A 166 4.98 -17.69 13.67
C ILE A 166 4.38 -19.07 13.43
#